data_84f19628025aa7377bd25e238dce7eac
#
_entry.id   84f19628025aa7377bd25e238dce7eac
#
_cell.length_a   1.000
_cell.length_b   1.000
_cell.length_c   1.000
_cell.angle_alpha   90.00
_cell.angle_beta   90.00
_cell.angle_gamma   90.00
#
_symmetry.space_group_name_H-M   'P 1'
#
loop_
_entity.id
_entity.type
_entity.pdbx_description
1 polymer ?
#
loop_
_entity_poly.entity_id
_entity_poly.type
_entity_poly.pdbx_seq_one_letter_code
_entity_poly.pdbx_strand_id
1 'polypeptide(L)'
;MDTTQTINILQEAEKLKKYFSPKIISEVNNEYVKLAKIKGEDIPWHNHENEDELFYIINGNLLMEIENQPSFTMKKGDLFVVPKGVNHRVSSSEDCLIMLIETKSTKHTGDLITPITKSIDNQKY
;
A
#
# COMPACT_ATOMS: atom_id res chain seq x y z
N MET A 1 15.33 10.09 -8.39
CA MET A 1 14.56 11.07 -7.59
C MET A 1 15.50 12.06 -6.95
N ASP A 2 15.17 13.34 -7.05
CA ASP A 2 15.93 14.38 -6.35
C ASP A 2 15.46 14.47 -4.91
N THR A 3 16.35 14.08 -3.97
CA THR A 3 16.02 14.04 -2.55
C THR A 3 16.07 15.42 -1.87
N THR A 4 16.45 16.47 -2.60
CA THR A 4 16.52 17.83 -2.06
C THR A 4 15.23 18.63 -2.27
N GLN A 5 14.25 18.06 -2.97
CA GLN A 5 13.00 18.72 -3.27
C GLN A 5 11.84 18.08 -2.51
N THR A 6 10.84 18.90 -2.20
CA THR A 6 9.61 18.39 -1.64
C THR A 6 8.81 17.62 -2.68
N ILE A 7 8.01 16.67 -2.21
CA ILE A 7 7.09 15.90 -3.04
C ILE A 7 5.68 16.19 -2.54
N ASN A 8 4.78 16.55 -3.45
CA ASN A 8 3.37 16.71 -3.10
C ASN A 8 2.66 15.37 -3.30
N ILE A 9 2.25 14.75 -2.20
CA ILE A 9 1.63 13.43 -2.23
C ILE A 9 0.34 13.42 -3.05
N LEU A 10 -0.48 14.47 -2.91
CA LEU A 10 -1.74 14.54 -3.65
C LEU A 10 -1.50 14.59 -5.17
N GLN A 11 -0.53 15.38 -5.60
CA GLN A 11 -0.19 15.45 -7.02
C GLN A 11 0.35 14.13 -7.54
N GLU A 12 1.24 13.48 -6.78
CA GLU A 12 1.79 12.19 -7.19
C GLU A 12 0.73 11.09 -7.22
N ALA A 13 -0.19 11.09 -6.27
CA ALA A 13 -1.28 10.12 -6.25
C ALA A 13 -2.21 10.27 -7.47
N GLU A 14 -2.48 11.50 -7.88
CA GLU A 14 -3.32 11.78 -9.05
C GLU A 14 -2.70 11.30 -10.36
N LYS A 15 -1.39 11.14 -10.41
CA LYS A 15 -0.70 10.63 -11.60
C LYS A 15 -0.79 9.12 -11.75
N LEU A 16 -1.22 8.40 -10.74
CA LEU A 16 -1.32 6.94 -10.78
C LEU A 16 -2.41 6.54 -11.78
N LYS A 17 -2.05 5.69 -12.74
CA LYS A 17 -2.98 5.26 -13.79
C LYS A 17 -3.36 3.79 -13.64
N LYS A 18 -2.52 2.98 -12.99
CA LYS A 18 -2.74 1.56 -12.86
C LYS A 18 -3.20 1.21 -11.45
N TYR A 19 -4.15 0.29 -11.36
CA TYR A 19 -4.58 -0.26 -10.07
C TYR A 19 -3.59 -1.31 -9.58
N PHE A 20 -3.46 -1.42 -8.26
CA PHE A 20 -2.61 -2.42 -7.61
C PHE A 20 -1.17 -2.41 -8.10
N SER A 21 -0.66 -1.22 -8.41
CA SER A 21 0.69 -1.03 -8.94
C SER A 21 1.43 0.01 -8.09
N PRO A 22 1.98 -0.40 -6.93
CA PRO A 22 2.64 0.53 -6.02
C PRO A 22 3.80 1.25 -6.68
N LYS A 23 3.94 2.55 -6.34
CA LYS A 23 5.03 3.40 -6.80
C LYS A 23 5.80 3.93 -5.60
N ILE A 24 7.10 3.70 -5.57
CA ILE A 24 7.99 4.27 -4.55
C ILE A 24 8.20 5.74 -4.88
N ILE A 25 7.87 6.63 -3.94
CA ILE A 25 8.01 8.07 -4.13
C ILE A 25 9.08 8.67 -3.22
N SER A 26 9.47 8.01 -2.16
CA SER A 26 10.48 8.51 -1.23
C SER A 26 11.01 7.39 -0.36
N GLU A 27 12.05 7.71 0.41
CA GLU A 27 12.67 6.78 1.35
C GLU A 27 12.97 7.51 2.66
N VAL A 28 12.81 6.77 3.77
CA VAL A 28 13.19 7.25 5.10
C VAL A 28 13.92 6.09 5.78
N ASN A 29 15.24 6.24 5.98
CA ASN A 29 16.07 5.15 6.55
C ASN A 29 15.87 3.85 5.77
N ASN A 30 15.45 2.78 6.41
CA ASN A 30 15.20 1.48 5.77
C ASN A 30 13.73 1.32 5.35
N GLU A 31 13.02 2.42 5.15
CA GLU A 31 11.60 2.41 4.80
C GLU A 31 11.38 3.06 3.44
N TYR A 32 10.45 2.47 2.66
CA TYR A 32 9.92 3.11 1.46
C TYR A 32 8.60 3.79 1.77
N VAL A 33 8.40 4.96 1.17
CA VAL A 33 7.08 5.60 1.10
C VAL A 33 6.53 5.30 -0.29
N LYS A 34 5.39 4.63 -0.36
CA LYS A 34 4.77 4.21 -1.61
C LYS A 34 3.37 4.78 -1.74
N LEU A 35 2.94 4.97 -2.98
CA LEU A 35 1.56 5.29 -3.30
C LEU A 35 0.97 4.17 -4.16
N ALA A 36 -0.31 3.90 -3.98
CA ALA A 36 -1.02 2.94 -4.80
C ALA A 36 -2.47 3.38 -5.00
N LYS A 37 -3.05 2.89 -6.11
CA LYS A 37 -4.45 3.11 -6.43
C LYS A 37 -5.14 1.75 -6.36
N ILE A 38 -6.20 1.67 -5.58
CA ILE A 38 -6.90 0.41 -5.30
C ILE A 38 -8.33 0.50 -5.81
N LYS A 39 -8.80 -0.56 -6.44
CA LYS A 39 -10.20 -0.77 -6.80
C LYS A 39 -10.42 -2.26 -7.00
N GLY A 40 -11.53 -2.79 -6.46
CA GLY A 40 -11.82 -4.21 -6.56
C GLY A 40 -11.12 -5.03 -5.49
N GLU A 41 -11.01 -6.33 -5.70
CA GLU A 41 -10.55 -7.31 -4.72
C GLU A 41 -9.38 -8.16 -5.23
N ASP A 42 -8.52 -7.61 -6.09
CA ASP A 42 -7.46 -8.39 -6.75
C ASP A 42 -6.31 -8.77 -5.83
N ILE A 43 -6.17 -8.12 -4.66
CA ILE A 43 -5.14 -8.49 -3.71
C ILE A 43 -5.64 -9.66 -2.86
N PRO A 44 -4.92 -10.81 -2.86
CA PRO A 44 -5.34 -11.95 -2.05
C PRO A 44 -5.05 -11.75 -0.57
N TRP A 45 -5.62 -12.62 0.27
CA TRP A 45 -5.20 -12.74 1.66
C TRP A 45 -3.70 -13.04 1.72
N HIS A 46 -2.97 -12.27 2.51
CA HIS A 46 -1.52 -12.44 2.65
C HIS A 46 -1.03 -11.84 3.96
N ASN A 47 0.22 -12.11 4.27
CA ASN A 47 0.89 -11.50 5.40
C ASN A 47 2.35 -11.19 5.03
N HIS A 48 2.98 -10.36 5.86
CA HIS A 48 4.40 -10.06 5.79
C HIS A 48 5.01 -10.57 7.10
N GLU A 49 5.78 -11.66 7.04
CA GLU A 49 6.23 -12.34 8.25
C GLU A 49 7.12 -11.49 9.15
N ASN A 50 7.92 -10.61 8.56
CA ASN A 50 8.95 -9.87 9.28
C ASN A 50 8.76 -8.36 9.28
N GLU A 51 7.71 -7.84 8.65
CA GLU A 51 7.52 -6.41 8.47
C GLU A 51 6.12 -5.97 8.87
N ASP A 52 6.04 -4.85 9.60
CA ASP A 52 4.79 -4.12 9.76
C ASP A 52 4.52 -3.34 8.48
N GLU A 53 3.25 -3.07 8.19
CA GLU A 53 2.86 -2.28 7.02
C GLU A 53 1.88 -1.20 7.42
N LEU A 54 2.23 0.06 7.18
CA LEU A 54 1.38 1.19 7.49
C LEU A 54 0.54 1.57 6.27
N PHE A 55 -0.77 1.70 6.47
CA PHE A 55 -1.72 2.18 5.47
C PHE A 55 -2.24 3.55 5.89
N TYR A 56 -2.26 4.49 4.97
CA TYR A 56 -2.87 5.80 5.14
C TYR A 56 -3.75 6.09 3.93
N ILE A 57 -5.00 6.50 4.17
CA ILE A 57 -5.94 6.76 3.09
C ILE A 57 -5.84 8.22 2.65
N ILE A 58 -5.39 8.43 1.42
CA ILE A 58 -5.30 9.77 0.82
C ILE A 58 -6.66 10.22 0.34
N ASN A 59 -7.39 9.32 -0.32
CA ASN A 59 -8.73 9.60 -0.83
C ASN A 59 -9.47 8.30 -1.08
N GLY A 60 -10.79 8.31 -0.91
CA GLY A 60 -11.63 7.14 -1.09
C GLY A 60 -11.81 6.36 0.21
N ASN A 61 -12.30 5.14 0.09
CA ASN A 61 -12.58 4.24 1.22
C ASN A 61 -11.90 2.90 0.95
N LEU A 62 -11.26 2.35 1.98
CA LEU A 62 -10.58 1.06 1.89
C LEU A 62 -11.20 0.09 2.89
N LEU A 63 -11.68 -1.06 2.41
CA LEU A 63 -12.10 -2.13 3.30
C LEU A 63 -10.86 -2.91 3.74
N MET A 64 -10.63 -2.93 5.04
CA MET A 64 -9.54 -3.70 5.66
C MET A 64 -10.12 -4.95 6.29
N GLU A 65 -9.64 -6.10 5.88
CA GLU A 65 -10.04 -7.38 6.44
C GLU A 65 -8.85 -8.02 7.14
N ILE A 66 -9.02 -8.30 8.42
CA ILE A 66 -8.00 -8.96 9.26
C ILE A 66 -8.55 -10.32 9.65
N GLU A 67 -7.75 -11.36 9.48
CA GLU A 67 -8.16 -12.72 9.83
C GLU A 67 -8.65 -12.82 11.27
N ASN A 68 -9.81 -13.45 11.45
CA ASN A 68 -10.45 -13.68 12.75
C ASN A 68 -10.90 -12.41 13.47
N GLN A 69 -11.08 -11.31 12.74
CA GLN A 69 -11.58 -10.06 13.30
C GLN A 69 -12.65 -9.46 12.38
N PRO A 70 -13.58 -8.65 12.93
CA PRO A 70 -14.53 -7.93 12.07
C PRO A 70 -13.78 -7.00 11.12
N SER A 71 -14.23 -6.96 9.87
CA SER A 71 -13.69 -6.02 8.89
C SER A 71 -14.08 -4.58 9.25
N PHE A 72 -13.32 -3.63 8.75
CA PHE A 72 -13.60 -2.21 8.96
C PHE A 72 -13.23 -1.40 7.73
N THR A 73 -13.91 -0.27 7.57
CA THR A 73 -13.64 0.64 6.46
C THR A 73 -12.78 1.80 6.94
N MET A 74 -11.67 2.01 6.24
CA MET A 74 -10.80 3.16 6.44
C MET A 74 -11.22 4.26 5.48
N LYS A 75 -11.29 5.49 5.97
CA LYS A 75 -11.72 6.67 5.22
C LYS A 75 -10.56 7.64 5.06
N LYS A 76 -10.74 8.64 4.22
CA LYS A 76 -9.75 9.70 4.00
C LYS A 76 -9.20 10.21 5.32
N GLY A 77 -7.88 10.18 5.46
CA GLY A 77 -7.20 10.62 6.66
C GLY A 77 -6.95 9.53 7.71
N ASP A 78 -7.54 8.35 7.53
CA ASP A 78 -7.34 7.25 8.48
C ASP A 78 -6.00 6.56 8.25
N LEU A 79 -5.40 6.08 9.34
CA LEU A 79 -4.16 5.35 9.34
C LEU A 79 -4.32 4.06 10.13
N PHE A 80 -3.76 2.97 9.61
CA PHE A 80 -3.73 1.69 10.32
C PHE A 80 -2.42 0.97 10.03
N VAL A 81 -1.82 0.39 11.06
CA VAL A 81 -0.61 -0.43 10.90
C VAL A 81 -1.01 -1.89 11.02
N VAL A 82 -0.80 -2.64 9.94
CA VAL A 82 -0.95 -4.10 9.96
C VAL A 82 0.32 -4.67 10.57
N PRO A 83 0.24 -5.33 11.73
CA PRO A 83 1.44 -5.91 12.35
C PRO A 83 2.00 -7.06 11.51
N LYS A 84 3.30 -7.26 11.62
CA LYS A 84 3.95 -8.42 10.97
C LYS A 84 3.25 -9.72 11.34
N GLY A 85 3.18 -10.64 10.38
CA GLY A 85 2.58 -11.95 10.56
C GLY A 85 1.06 -11.98 10.53
N VAL A 86 0.40 -10.83 10.46
CA VAL A 86 -1.06 -10.77 10.48
C VAL A 86 -1.61 -10.95 9.06
N ASN A 87 -2.42 -11.97 8.87
CA ASN A 87 -3.05 -12.25 7.59
C ASN A 87 -4.18 -11.24 7.34
N HIS A 88 -4.13 -10.58 6.18
CA HIS A 88 -5.05 -9.48 5.87
C HIS A 88 -5.32 -9.38 4.37
N ARG A 89 -6.35 -8.63 4.04
CA ARG A 89 -6.74 -8.33 2.67
C ARG A 89 -7.35 -6.94 2.61
N VAL A 90 -7.09 -6.21 1.53
CA VAL A 90 -7.70 -4.90 1.29
C VAL A 90 -8.47 -4.91 -0.02
N SER A 91 -9.54 -4.12 -0.06
CA SER A 91 -10.37 -3.95 -1.26
C SER A 91 -11.06 -2.59 -1.24
N SER A 92 -11.57 -2.17 -2.40
CA SER A 92 -12.36 -0.96 -2.49
C SER A 92 -13.34 -1.08 -3.65
N SER A 93 -14.58 -0.65 -3.44
CA SER A 93 -15.61 -0.63 -4.50
C SER A 93 -15.42 0.52 -5.47
N GLU A 94 -14.72 1.57 -5.06
CA GLU A 94 -14.44 2.78 -5.83
C GLU A 94 -12.94 3.01 -5.86
N ASP A 95 -12.49 4.00 -6.64
CA ASP A 95 -11.09 4.38 -6.62
C ASP A 95 -10.66 4.79 -5.21
N CYS A 96 -9.58 4.21 -4.73
CA CYS A 96 -9.00 4.53 -3.44
C CYS A 96 -7.51 4.79 -3.61
N LEU A 97 -7.05 5.94 -3.16
CA LEU A 97 -5.64 6.32 -3.19
C LEU A 97 -5.07 6.13 -1.80
N ILE A 98 -4.01 5.35 -1.69
CA ILE A 98 -3.39 5.03 -0.41
C ILE A 98 -1.91 5.35 -0.42
N MET A 99 -1.38 5.66 0.76
CA MET A 99 0.06 5.74 1.00
C MET A 99 0.44 4.57 1.90
N LEU A 100 1.54 3.93 1.56
CA LEU A 100 2.12 2.83 2.33
C LEU A 100 3.49 3.25 2.83
N ILE A 101 3.79 2.89 4.07
CA ILE A 101 5.16 2.97 4.60
C ILE A 101 5.51 1.56 5.03
N GLU A 102 6.59 1.03 4.45
CA GLU A 102 7.01 -0.34 4.71
C GLU A 102 8.51 -0.50 4.50
N THR A 103 9.10 -1.51 5.14
CA THR A 103 10.54 -1.73 5.02
C THR A 103 10.92 -2.09 3.59
N LYS A 104 12.17 -1.82 3.22
CA LYS A 104 12.66 -2.06 1.86
C LYS A 104 12.62 -3.53 1.45
N SER A 105 12.53 -4.45 2.41
CA SER A 105 12.40 -5.88 2.15
C SER A 105 10.97 -6.34 1.90
N THR A 106 9.95 -5.48 2.11
CA THR A 106 8.54 -5.86 2.00
C THR A 106 8.12 -6.09 0.56
N LYS A 107 7.44 -7.22 0.30
CA LYS A 107 6.80 -7.52 -0.99
C LYS A 107 5.34 -7.10 -0.92
N HIS A 108 4.81 -6.44 -1.96
CA HIS A 108 3.47 -5.86 -1.89
C HIS A 108 2.32 -6.89 -1.81
N THR A 109 2.57 -8.13 -2.15
CA THR A 109 1.61 -9.24 -1.96
C THR A 109 2.10 -10.25 -0.92
N GLY A 110 2.94 -9.81 0.03
CA GLY A 110 3.55 -10.69 1.02
C GLY A 110 4.49 -11.69 0.37
N ASP A 111 4.48 -12.93 0.87
CA ASP A 111 5.30 -14.00 0.31
C ASP A 111 4.64 -14.71 -0.88
N LEU A 112 3.40 -14.29 -1.24
CA LEU A 112 2.70 -14.82 -2.40
C LEU A 112 3.16 -14.12 -3.67
N ILE A 113 3.32 -14.89 -4.75
CA ILE A 113 3.60 -14.34 -6.07
C ILE A 113 2.34 -14.49 -6.91
N THR A 114 1.81 -13.39 -7.41
CA THR A 114 0.59 -13.33 -8.19
C THR A 114 0.82 -12.52 -9.47
N PRO A 115 -0.14 -12.53 -10.42
CA PRO A 115 0.01 -11.69 -11.63
C PRO A 115 0.17 -10.20 -11.36
N ILE A 116 -0.25 -9.72 -10.17
CA ILE A 116 -0.10 -8.30 -9.82
C ILE A 116 1.14 -8.03 -8.99
N THR A 117 1.92 -9.05 -8.59
CA THR A 117 3.14 -8.86 -7.80
C THR A 117 4.18 -8.10 -8.64
N LYS A 118 4.72 -7.05 -8.03
CA LYS A 118 5.64 -6.13 -8.69
C LYS A 118 6.96 -6.08 -7.92
N SER A 119 8.09 -6.25 -8.59
CA SER A 119 9.41 -6.18 -7.97
C SER A 119 9.68 -4.78 -7.43
N ILE A 120 10.62 -4.66 -6.50
CA ILE A 120 11.03 -3.37 -5.95
C ILE A 120 11.54 -2.45 -7.06
N ASP A 121 12.33 -2.97 -8.00
CA ASP A 121 12.86 -2.15 -9.09
C ASP A 121 11.73 -1.60 -9.97
N ASN A 122 10.68 -2.39 -10.21
CA ASN A 122 9.54 -1.96 -11.00
C ASN A 122 8.63 -1.00 -10.24
N GLN A 123 8.74 -0.90 -8.91
CA GLN A 123 7.97 0.04 -8.10
C GLN A 123 8.65 1.40 -7.99
N LYS A 124 9.93 1.50 -8.30
CA LYS A 124 10.65 2.77 -8.23
C LYS A 124 10.16 3.74 -9.30
N TYR A 125 10.22 5.00 -8.93
CA TYR A 125 9.80 6.16 -9.74
C TYR A 125 10.61 6.35 -11.01
#